data_ebfa7de1644b6be5625c921d68e1ebf2
#
_entry.id   ebfa7de1644b6be5625c921d68e1ebf2
#
_cell.length_a   1.000
_cell.length_b   1.000
_cell.length_c   1.000
_cell.angle_alpha   90.00
_cell.angle_beta   90.00
_cell.angle_gamma   90.00
#
_symmetry.space_group_name_H-M   'P 1'
#
loop_
_entity.id
_entity.type
_entity.pdbx_description
1 polymer ?
#
loop_
_entity_poly.entity_id
_entity_poly.type
_entity_poly.pdbx_seq_one_letter_code
_entity_poly.pdbx_strand_id
1 'polypeptide(L)'
;MTMQSETTDRNIIDTIAERVMGWEWCDHIDFLDYDGRHNTAEAWVLPRTKTVARHDDDGSTKDFDPLHDANDEQAVRVKAAEVLTEEQKTDVKVELDWTIGRRNTTGDRAWTMVQTGDLTRAIERVIREGE
;
A
#
# COMPACT_ATOMS: atom_id res chain seq x y z
N MET A 1 -10.00 -25.11 5.29
CA MET A 1 -9.94 -24.38 5.34
C MET A 1 -9.95 -23.59 4.83
N THR A 2 -9.96 -23.26 4.59
CA THR A 2 -10.02 -22.54 4.17
C THR A 2 -9.61 -21.63 3.92
N MET A 3 -9.26 -21.50 3.49
CA MET A 3 -8.85 -20.67 3.27
C MET A 3 -8.89 -19.80 2.78
N GLN A 4 -8.91 -19.59 2.80
CA GLN A 4 -8.98 -18.82 2.39
C GLN A 4 -8.99 -17.88 1.62
N SER A 5 -9.44 -17.70 1.13
CA SER A 5 -9.67 -16.57 0.23
C SER A 5 -9.48 -15.20 0.89
N GLU A 6 -9.20 -15.18 2.14
CA GLU A 6 -8.86 -13.93 2.82
C GLU A 6 -7.48 -13.47 2.44
N THR A 7 -7.42 -12.26 1.86
CA THR A 7 -6.15 -11.63 1.56
C THR A 7 -5.57 -11.08 2.85
N THR A 8 -4.38 -11.53 3.22
CA THR A 8 -3.72 -11.04 4.41
C THR A 8 -3.26 -9.60 4.20
N ASP A 9 -3.03 -8.87 5.28
CA ASP A 9 -2.49 -7.51 5.19
C ASP A 9 -1.17 -7.50 4.43
N ARG A 10 -0.32 -8.48 4.63
CA ARG A 10 0.95 -8.59 3.92
C ARG A 10 0.74 -8.71 2.41
N ASN A 11 -0.21 -9.53 1.99
CA ASN A 11 -0.50 -9.70 0.56
C ASN A 11 -1.04 -8.42 -0.06
N ILE A 12 -1.86 -7.68 0.67
CA ILE A 12 -2.37 -6.39 0.21
C ILE A 12 -1.21 -5.41 0.02
N ILE A 13 -0.34 -5.30 1.01
CA ILE A 13 0.82 -4.41 0.96
C ILE A 13 1.73 -4.78 -0.21
N ASP A 14 2.02 -6.06 -0.40
CA ASP A 14 2.87 -6.54 -1.49
C ASP A 14 2.26 -6.18 -2.85
N THR A 15 0.96 -6.40 -3.03
CA THR A 15 0.28 -6.05 -4.28
C THR A 15 0.39 -4.55 -4.56
N ILE A 16 0.14 -3.73 -3.55
CA ILE A 16 0.20 -2.27 -3.72
C ILE A 16 1.63 -1.82 -4.03
N ALA A 17 2.62 -2.34 -3.30
CA ALA A 17 4.01 -1.96 -3.52
C ALA A 17 4.47 -2.32 -4.94
N GLU A 18 4.10 -3.50 -5.41
CA GLU A 18 4.53 -3.98 -6.73
C GLU A 18 3.70 -3.38 -7.88
N ARG A 19 2.38 -3.30 -7.72
CA ARG A 19 1.48 -2.96 -8.83
C ARG A 19 1.17 -1.46 -8.91
N VAL A 20 1.20 -0.76 -7.80
CA VAL A 20 0.92 0.69 -7.76
C VAL A 20 2.21 1.48 -7.66
N MET A 21 3.04 1.18 -6.67
CA MET A 21 4.28 1.93 -6.45
C MET A 21 5.37 1.54 -7.44
N GLY A 22 5.29 0.35 -8.01
CA GLY A 22 6.29 -0.11 -8.97
C GLY A 22 7.60 -0.54 -8.32
N TRP A 23 7.57 -0.92 -7.06
CA TRP A 23 8.74 -1.36 -6.32
C TRP A 23 8.93 -2.87 -6.43
N GLU A 24 10.13 -3.32 -6.09
CA GLU A 24 10.49 -4.73 -6.09
C GLU A 24 10.99 -5.10 -4.69
N TRP A 25 10.59 -6.27 -4.20
CA TRP A 25 11.07 -6.74 -2.90
C TRP A 25 12.48 -7.34 -3.05
N CYS A 26 13.37 -6.95 -2.18
CA CYS A 26 14.72 -7.49 -2.14
C CYS A 26 15.00 -8.07 -0.76
N ASP A 27 15.31 -9.37 -0.70
CA ASP A 27 15.56 -10.07 0.55
C ASP A 27 16.91 -9.70 1.17
N HIS A 28 17.80 -9.17 0.37
CA HIS A 28 19.14 -8.85 0.82
C HIS A 28 19.68 -7.66 0.04
N ILE A 29 19.69 -6.51 0.68
CA ILE A 29 20.27 -5.31 0.08
C ILE A 29 21.30 -4.71 1.04
N ASP A 30 22.47 -4.36 0.48
CA ASP A 30 23.52 -3.67 1.20
C ASP A 30 23.44 -2.17 0.92
N PHE A 31 23.52 -1.36 1.96
CA PHE A 31 23.43 0.08 1.80
C PHE A 31 24.19 0.78 2.92
N LEU A 32 24.54 2.05 2.69
CA LEU A 32 25.14 2.90 3.71
C LEU A 32 24.04 3.79 4.30
N ASP A 33 23.99 3.87 5.62
CA ASP A 33 23.08 4.80 6.28
C ASP A 33 23.71 6.21 6.28
N TYR A 34 23.02 7.19 6.84
CA TYR A 34 23.49 8.57 6.82
C TYR A 34 24.71 8.80 7.72
N ASP A 35 24.99 7.88 8.63
CA ASP A 35 26.21 7.89 9.45
C ASP A 35 27.38 7.21 8.75
N GLY A 36 27.18 6.67 7.56
CA GLY A 36 28.22 5.99 6.81
C GLY A 36 28.42 4.53 7.21
N ARG A 37 27.52 3.98 8.00
CA ARG A 37 27.61 2.57 8.41
C ARG A 37 27.03 1.67 7.34
N HIS A 38 27.72 0.56 7.10
CA HIS A 38 27.25 -0.46 6.17
C HIS A 38 26.16 -1.30 6.83
N ASN A 39 25.04 -1.44 6.16
CA ASN A 39 23.89 -2.22 6.65
C ASN A 39 23.42 -3.19 5.60
N THR A 40 22.78 -4.28 6.08
CA THR A 40 22.15 -5.27 5.23
C THR A 40 20.72 -5.45 5.73
N ALA A 41 19.77 -5.45 4.81
CA ALA A 41 18.35 -5.55 5.20
C ALA A 41 17.50 -6.13 4.08
N GLU A 42 16.27 -6.48 4.44
CA GLU A 42 15.21 -6.77 3.47
C GLU A 42 14.46 -5.47 3.25
N ALA A 43 14.18 -5.11 2.01
CA ALA A 43 13.52 -3.84 1.74
C ALA A 43 12.90 -3.79 0.36
N TRP A 44 11.96 -2.88 0.19
CA TRP A 44 11.47 -2.49 -1.12
C TRP A 44 12.52 -1.63 -1.81
N VAL A 45 12.77 -1.93 -3.08
CA VAL A 45 13.78 -1.21 -3.86
C VAL A 45 13.18 -0.69 -5.16
N LEU A 46 13.79 0.33 -5.70
CA LEU A 46 13.47 0.83 -7.03
C LEU A 46 14.09 -0.12 -8.05
N PRO A 47 13.29 -0.74 -8.96
CA PRO A 47 13.81 -1.78 -9.86
C PRO A 47 14.94 -1.32 -10.78
N ARG A 48 14.89 -0.06 -11.22
CA ARG A 48 15.87 0.46 -12.19
C ARG A 48 17.24 0.64 -11.58
N THR A 49 17.29 1.18 -10.37
CA THR A 49 18.55 1.55 -9.71
C THR A 49 18.98 0.55 -8.65
N LYS A 50 18.04 -0.34 -8.24
CA LYS A 50 18.25 -1.28 -7.14
C LYS A 50 18.60 -0.58 -5.83
N THR A 51 18.10 0.64 -5.66
CA THR A 51 18.29 1.40 -4.41
C THR A 51 17.05 1.28 -3.55
N VAL A 52 17.23 1.42 -2.23
CA VAL A 52 16.13 1.36 -1.27
C VAL A 52 15.09 2.41 -1.61
N ALA A 53 13.83 2.00 -1.70
CA ALA A 53 12.73 2.89 -2.07
C ALA A 53 12.34 3.83 -0.92
N ARG A 54 12.55 3.42 0.32
CA ARG A 54 12.12 4.18 1.49
C ARG A 54 13.17 4.14 2.58
N HIS A 55 13.42 5.31 3.17
CA HIS A 55 14.38 5.47 4.26
C HIS A 55 13.72 6.15 5.46
N ASP A 56 14.17 5.78 6.66
CA ASP A 56 13.89 6.53 7.87
C ASP A 56 14.82 7.73 7.98
N ASP A 57 14.63 8.55 9.01
CA ASP A 57 15.40 9.76 9.22
C ASP A 57 16.91 9.51 9.36
N ASP A 58 17.28 8.32 9.80
CA ASP A 58 18.70 7.94 9.95
C ASP A 58 19.28 7.27 8.70
N GLY A 59 18.50 7.16 7.63
CA GLY A 59 18.93 6.52 6.39
C GLY A 59 18.75 5.02 6.34
N SER A 60 18.26 4.40 7.42
CA SER A 60 17.93 2.98 7.41
C SER A 60 16.68 2.74 6.58
N THR A 61 16.42 1.47 6.25
CA THR A 61 15.21 1.11 5.50
C THR A 61 13.96 1.36 6.34
N LYS A 62 12.90 1.81 5.69
CA LYS A 62 11.62 2.06 6.35
C LYS A 62 10.56 1.10 5.82
N ASP A 63 9.79 0.53 6.73
CA ASP A 63 8.66 -0.33 6.38
C ASP A 63 7.59 0.46 5.64
N PHE A 64 6.91 -0.22 4.74
CA PHE A 64 5.80 0.34 3.99
C PHE A 64 4.50 -0.28 4.51
N ASP A 65 3.63 0.56 5.08
CA ASP A 65 2.37 0.07 5.68
C ASP A 65 1.22 1.04 5.39
N PRO A 66 0.72 1.07 4.16
CA PRO A 66 -0.38 1.97 3.80
C PRO A 66 -1.71 1.59 4.43
N LEU A 67 -1.80 0.43 5.10
CA LEU A 67 -3.01 0.03 5.80
C LEU A 67 -3.14 0.68 7.16
N HIS A 68 -2.03 1.06 7.79
CA HIS A 68 -2.02 1.60 9.13
C HIS A 68 -1.32 2.96 9.26
N ASP A 69 -0.59 3.38 8.23
CA ASP A 69 0.12 4.65 8.21
C ASP A 69 -0.51 5.57 7.17
N ALA A 70 -1.12 6.66 7.62
CA ALA A 70 -1.81 7.59 6.74
C ALA A 70 -0.88 8.25 5.72
N ASN A 71 0.37 8.48 6.08
CA ASN A 71 1.35 9.06 5.16
C ASN A 71 1.67 8.08 4.03
N ASP A 72 1.78 6.79 4.35
CA ASP A 72 2.01 5.77 3.35
C ASP A 72 0.80 5.62 2.43
N GLU A 73 -0.41 5.69 3.00
CA GLU A 73 -1.62 5.63 2.18
C GLU A 73 -1.74 6.86 1.28
N GLN A 74 -1.32 8.03 1.74
CA GLN A 74 -1.31 9.24 0.91
C GLN A 74 -0.37 9.06 -0.28
N ALA A 75 0.79 8.44 -0.09
CA ALA A 75 1.71 8.14 -1.17
C ALA A 75 1.08 7.18 -2.18
N VAL A 76 0.34 6.18 -1.70
CA VAL A 76 -0.40 5.25 -2.57
C VAL A 76 -1.45 6.00 -3.38
N ARG A 77 -2.19 6.91 -2.75
CA ARG A 77 -3.22 7.70 -3.41
C ARG A 77 -2.66 8.51 -4.57
N VAL A 78 -1.55 9.20 -4.34
CA VAL A 78 -0.90 10.01 -5.37
C VAL A 78 -0.44 9.13 -6.53
N LYS A 79 0.21 8.01 -6.22
CA LYS A 79 0.73 7.12 -7.26
C LYS A 79 -0.39 6.41 -8.03
N ALA A 80 -1.45 6.00 -7.33
CA ALA A 80 -2.58 5.36 -7.97
C ALA A 80 -3.26 6.30 -8.97
N ALA A 81 -3.32 7.60 -8.65
CA ALA A 81 -3.88 8.58 -9.57
C ALA A 81 -3.11 8.66 -10.89
N GLU A 82 -1.82 8.31 -10.87
CA GLU A 82 -0.98 8.29 -12.06
C GLU A 82 -1.08 6.99 -12.86
N VAL A 83 -1.20 5.85 -12.16
CA VAL A 83 -1.05 4.54 -12.82
C VAL A 83 -2.37 3.82 -13.11
N LEU A 84 -3.44 4.12 -12.38
CA LEU A 84 -4.73 3.49 -12.62
C LEU A 84 -5.44 4.11 -13.82
N THR A 85 -6.19 3.27 -14.55
CA THR A 85 -7.06 3.77 -15.63
C THR A 85 -8.26 4.50 -15.01
N GLU A 86 -8.96 5.29 -15.83
CA GLU A 86 -10.16 5.98 -15.37
C GLU A 86 -11.24 5.00 -14.90
N GLU A 87 -11.37 3.86 -15.58
CA GLU A 87 -12.27 2.80 -15.18
C GLU A 87 -11.91 2.25 -13.80
N GLN A 88 -10.63 1.98 -13.59
CA GLN A 88 -10.15 1.48 -12.28
C GLN A 88 -10.39 2.51 -11.17
N LYS A 89 -10.16 3.79 -11.44
CA LYS A 89 -10.41 4.85 -10.46
C LYS A 89 -11.89 4.91 -10.06
N THR A 90 -12.78 4.73 -11.04
CA THR A 90 -14.22 4.68 -10.79
C THR A 90 -14.56 3.48 -9.91
N ASP A 91 -13.99 2.33 -10.22
CA ASP A 91 -14.22 1.11 -9.45
C ASP A 91 -13.72 1.25 -8.01
N VAL A 92 -12.58 1.90 -7.82
CA VAL A 92 -12.05 2.19 -6.47
C VAL A 92 -13.03 3.05 -5.68
N LYS A 93 -13.58 4.06 -6.31
CA LYS A 93 -14.55 4.95 -5.66
C LYS A 93 -15.80 4.17 -5.24
N VAL A 94 -16.30 3.29 -6.11
CA VAL A 94 -17.45 2.44 -5.82
C VAL A 94 -17.16 1.51 -4.63
N GLU A 95 -16.00 0.88 -4.62
CA GLU A 95 -15.59 0.02 -3.51
C GLU A 95 -15.49 0.78 -2.19
N LEU A 96 -14.95 1.99 -2.24
CA LEU A 96 -14.82 2.83 -1.06
C LEU A 96 -16.18 3.24 -0.52
N ASP A 97 -17.08 3.67 -1.41
CA ASP A 97 -18.45 4.04 -1.03
C ASP A 97 -19.19 2.86 -0.42
N TRP A 98 -19.00 1.67 -0.98
CA TRP A 98 -19.57 0.44 -0.45
C TRP A 98 -19.08 0.14 0.96
N THR A 99 -17.79 0.30 1.19
CA THR A 99 -17.18 0.08 2.51
C THR A 99 -17.77 1.04 3.55
N ILE A 100 -17.90 2.31 3.20
CA ILE A 100 -18.48 3.32 4.08
C ILE A 100 -19.95 3.02 4.33
N GLY A 101 -20.70 2.64 3.29
CA GLY A 101 -22.11 2.30 3.40
C GLY A 101 -22.36 1.14 4.36
N ARG A 102 -21.50 0.13 4.32
CA ARG A 102 -21.61 -1.01 5.22
C ARG A 102 -21.40 -0.61 6.68
N ARG A 103 -20.50 0.30 6.95
CA ARG A 103 -20.29 0.82 8.31
C ARG A 103 -21.51 1.61 8.79
N ASN A 104 -22.14 2.35 7.88
CA ASN A 104 -23.30 3.17 8.22
C ASN A 104 -24.53 2.35 8.62
N THR A 105 -24.57 1.07 8.32
CA THR A 105 -25.70 0.21 8.71
C THR A 105 -25.82 0.06 10.23
N THR A 106 -24.80 0.43 10.99
CA THR A 106 -24.85 0.41 12.44
C THR A 106 -25.64 1.58 13.04
N GLY A 107 -26.02 2.56 12.21
CA GLY A 107 -26.74 3.76 12.66
C GLY A 107 -25.85 4.86 13.19
N ASP A 108 -24.57 4.67 13.18
CA ASP A 108 -23.61 5.60 13.77
C ASP A 108 -22.92 6.45 12.69
N ARG A 109 -23.71 7.03 11.81
CA ARG A 109 -23.24 7.75 10.64
C ARG A 109 -22.34 8.93 10.95
N ALA A 110 -22.61 9.58 12.08
CA ALA A 110 -21.83 10.78 12.46
C ALA A 110 -20.35 10.45 12.64
N TRP A 111 -20.04 9.20 12.93
CA TRP A 111 -18.69 8.77 13.22
C TRP A 111 -18.08 7.89 12.13
N THR A 112 -18.87 7.61 11.08
CA THR A 112 -18.40 6.75 10.00
C THR A 112 -17.65 7.59 8.97
N MET A 113 -16.37 7.48 9.00
CA MET A 113 -15.47 8.20 8.10
C MET A 113 -14.55 7.22 7.39
N VAL A 114 -13.93 7.68 6.31
CA VAL A 114 -12.86 6.92 5.66
C VAL A 114 -11.72 6.78 6.66
N GLN A 115 -11.33 5.55 6.91
CA GLN A 115 -10.26 5.23 7.84
C GLN A 115 -8.99 4.93 7.08
N THR A 116 -7.85 5.06 7.77
CA THR A 116 -6.56 4.68 7.18
C THR A 116 -6.63 3.21 6.76
N GLY A 117 -6.20 2.95 5.54
CA GLY A 117 -6.24 1.62 4.94
C GLY A 117 -7.43 1.36 4.03
N ASP A 118 -8.52 2.10 4.18
CA ASP A 118 -9.73 1.88 3.36
C ASP A 118 -9.44 2.07 1.87
N LEU A 119 -8.78 3.16 1.52
CA LEU A 119 -8.45 3.44 0.14
C LEU A 119 -7.48 2.39 -0.42
N THR A 120 -6.48 2.03 0.37
CA THR A 120 -5.49 1.03 -0.03
C THR A 120 -6.16 -0.31 -0.31
N ARG A 121 -7.07 -0.74 0.55
CA ARG A 121 -7.80 -2.00 0.37
C ARG A 121 -8.69 -1.96 -0.88
N ALA A 122 -9.34 -0.81 -1.13
CA ALA A 122 -10.18 -0.64 -2.32
C ALA A 122 -9.34 -0.73 -3.60
N ILE A 123 -8.19 -0.08 -3.61
CA ILE A 123 -7.27 -0.12 -4.76
C ILE A 123 -6.78 -1.55 -5.01
N GLU A 124 -6.34 -2.24 -3.97
CA GLU A 124 -5.87 -3.62 -4.08
C GLU A 124 -6.96 -4.52 -4.65
N ARG A 125 -8.18 -4.38 -4.15
CA ARG A 125 -9.30 -5.20 -4.60
C ARG A 125 -9.60 -5.00 -6.07
N VAL A 126 -9.61 -3.75 -6.53
CA VAL A 126 -9.85 -3.43 -7.94
C VAL A 126 -8.75 -4.03 -8.83
N ILE A 127 -7.49 -3.92 -8.42
CA ILE A 127 -6.37 -4.49 -9.17
C ILE A 127 -6.50 -6.01 -9.22
N ARG A 128 -6.78 -6.64 -8.09
CA ARG A 128 -6.88 -8.10 -7.99
C ARG A 128 -8.03 -8.65 -8.83
N GLU A 129 -9.18 -7.97 -8.81
CA GLU A 129 -10.35 -8.38 -9.58
C GLU A 129 -10.18 -8.15 -11.09
N GLY A 130 -9.32 -7.21 -11.47
CA GLY A 130 -9.03 -6.92 -12.86
C GLY A 130 -8.03 -7.87 -13.51
N GLU A 131 -7.46 -8.76 -12.73
CA GLU A 131 -6.55 -9.79 -13.25
C GLU A 131 -7.33 -11.08 -13.63
#